data_11ea526cfb6c8cdaccb252bf6ff78b90
#
_entry.id   11ea526cfb6c8cdaccb252bf6ff78b90
#
_cell.length_a   1.000
_cell.length_b   1.000
_cell.length_c   1.000
_cell.angle_alpha   90.00
_cell.angle_beta   90.00
_cell.angle_gamma   90.00
#
_symmetry.space_group_name_H-M   'P 1'
#
loop_
_entity.id
_entity.type
_entity.pdbx_description
1 polymer ?
#
loop_
_entity_poly.entity_id
_entity_poly.type
_entity_poly.pdbx_seq_one_letter_code
_entity_poly.pdbx_strand_id
1 'polypeptide(L)'
;MQVKIDTKEKFHVITPIDAGISATMTDGMRITLLSYLQSDVKNVVFNMENIATIDDGGAEQLLQIQQEFYQENASFVVCCLQKPVEEYLSNAELLELFNATPTESEAWDIVQMEEMERELMDGEDWEESE
;
A
#
# COMPACT_ATOMS: atom_id res chain seq x y z
N MET A 1 -13.72 8.19 3.07
CA MET A 1 -13.24 6.91 3.64
C MET A 1 -12.86 7.12 5.10
N GLN A 2 -13.36 6.28 5.97
CA GLN A 2 -12.99 6.30 7.38
C GLN A 2 -11.91 5.24 7.62
N VAL A 3 -10.86 5.61 8.32
CA VAL A 3 -9.73 4.72 8.54
C VAL A 3 -9.28 4.78 9.99
N LYS A 4 -8.73 3.67 10.45
CA LYS A 4 -7.97 3.60 11.68
C LYS A 4 -6.50 3.71 11.30
N ILE A 5 -5.75 4.54 12.00
CA ILE A 5 -4.34 4.78 11.69
C ILE A 5 -3.50 4.39 12.90
N ASP A 6 -2.46 3.60 12.65
CA ASP A 6 -1.47 3.25 13.65
C ASP A 6 -0.10 3.63 13.08
N THR A 7 0.50 4.68 13.60
CA THR A 7 1.78 5.18 13.10
C THR A 7 2.93 4.50 13.82
N LYS A 8 3.77 3.85 13.06
CA LYS A 8 4.99 3.21 13.53
C LYS A 8 6.20 4.09 13.20
N GLU A 9 7.38 3.63 13.56
CA GLU A 9 8.60 4.40 13.32
C GLU A 9 8.87 4.65 11.84
N LYS A 10 8.62 3.65 10.99
CA LYS A 10 8.98 3.71 9.57
C LYS A 10 7.79 3.60 8.61
N PHE A 11 6.59 3.42 9.12
CA PHE A 11 5.41 3.27 8.27
C PHE A 11 4.14 3.56 9.05
N HIS A 12 3.06 3.82 8.31
CA HIS A 12 1.72 3.93 8.88
C HIS A 12 0.94 2.68 8.52
N VAL A 13 0.23 2.10 9.49
CA VAL A 13 -0.75 1.04 9.19
C VAL A 13 -2.11 1.71 9.09
N ILE A 14 -2.71 1.62 7.93
CA ILE A 14 -4.00 2.23 7.64
C ILE A 14 -5.04 1.13 7.43
N THR A 15 -6.04 1.11 8.29
CA THR A 15 -7.08 0.09 8.25
C THR A 15 -8.41 0.76 7.97
N PRO A 16 -8.94 0.65 6.74
CA PRO A 16 -10.28 1.18 6.46
C PRO A 16 -11.33 0.50 7.31
N ILE A 17 -12.31 1.28 7.76
CA ILE A 17 -13.43 0.77 8.54
C ILE A 17 -14.58 0.33 7.62
N ASP A 18 -14.61 0.89 6.41
CA ASP A 18 -15.64 0.55 5.43
C ASP A 18 -15.57 -0.93 5.04
N ALA A 19 -16.71 -1.51 4.69
CA ALA A 19 -16.78 -2.92 4.30
C ALA A 19 -16.40 -3.16 2.83
N GLY A 20 -16.27 -2.12 2.02
CA GLY A 20 -15.97 -2.26 0.60
C GLY A 20 -15.20 -1.06 0.06
N ILE A 21 -14.49 -1.31 -1.02
CA ILE A 21 -13.81 -0.27 -1.79
C ILE A 21 -14.45 -0.22 -3.17
N SER A 22 -15.05 0.92 -3.50
CA SER A 22 -15.79 1.08 -4.75
C SER A 22 -15.30 2.29 -5.53
N ALA A 23 -15.70 2.36 -6.80
CA ALA A 23 -15.37 3.48 -7.67
C ALA A 23 -15.84 4.81 -7.11
N THR A 24 -16.94 4.83 -6.34
CA THR A 24 -17.46 6.06 -5.77
C THR A 24 -16.63 6.61 -4.62
N MET A 25 -15.75 5.79 -4.04
CA MET A 25 -14.89 6.18 -2.92
C MET A 25 -13.51 6.66 -3.37
N THR A 26 -13.21 6.61 -4.65
CA THR A 26 -11.84 6.78 -5.14
C THR A 26 -11.23 8.14 -4.80
N ASP A 27 -11.99 9.22 -4.91
CA ASP A 27 -11.47 10.55 -4.61
C ASP A 27 -11.08 10.68 -3.14
N GLY A 28 -11.95 10.26 -2.23
CA GLY A 28 -11.68 10.31 -0.80
C GLY A 28 -10.52 9.41 -0.40
N MET A 29 -10.47 8.23 -0.96
CA MET A 29 -9.39 7.27 -0.71
C MET A 29 -8.06 7.86 -1.17
N ARG A 30 -8.04 8.42 -2.37
CA ARG A 30 -6.85 9.03 -2.94
C ARG A 30 -6.34 10.18 -2.08
N ILE A 31 -7.22 11.09 -1.69
CA ILE A 31 -6.84 12.23 -0.85
C ILE A 31 -6.26 11.75 0.47
N THR A 32 -6.94 10.81 1.12
CA THR A 32 -6.52 10.27 2.41
C THR A 32 -5.15 9.61 2.31
N LEU A 33 -4.97 8.69 1.37
CA LEU A 33 -3.74 7.90 1.30
C LEU A 33 -2.55 8.70 0.79
N LEU A 34 -2.74 9.52 -0.24
CA LEU A 34 -1.64 10.30 -0.79
C LEU A 34 -1.16 11.40 0.17
N SER A 35 -1.99 11.79 1.15
CA SER A 35 -1.57 12.80 2.13
C SER A 35 -0.35 12.34 2.94
N TYR A 36 -0.15 11.03 3.09
CA TYR A 36 1.00 10.51 3.83
C TYR A 36 2.33 10.73 3.11
N LEU A 37 2.30 10.99 1.80
CA LEU A 37 3.51 11.35 1.07
C LEU A 37 4.07 12.70 1.49
N GLN A 38 3.29 13.51 2.21
CA GLN A 38 3.73 14.81 2.72
C GLN A 38 4.28 14.72 4.14
N SER A 39 4.21 13.55 4.78
CA SER A 39 4.71 13.39 6.15
C SER A 39 6.16 12.91 6.14
N ASP A 40 6.81 12.97 7.31
CA ASP A 40 8.18 12.47 7.47
C ASP A 40 8.24 10.97 7.24
N VAL A 41 7.22 10.24 7.69
CA VAL A 41 7.08 8.81 7.44
C VAL A 41 6.12 8.64 6.29
N LYS A 42 6.61 8.14 5.16
CA LYS A 42 5.83 8.06 3.92
C LYS A 42 5.30 6.67 3.60
N ASN A 43 5.90 5.63 4.16
CA ASN A 43 5.49 4.25 3.84
C ASN A 43 4.15 3.93 4.47
N VAL A 44 3.32 3.18 3.74
CA VAL A 44 1.99 2.78 4.18
C VAL A 44 1.83 1.27 4.05
N VAL A 45 1.34 0.64 5.11
CA VAL A 45 0.80 -0.71 5.09
C VAL A 45 -0.72 -0.57 5.12
N PHE A 46 -1.38 -1.01 4.06
CA PHE A 46 -2.82 -0.87 3.91
C PHE A 46 -3.49 -2.19 4.31
N ASN A 47 -4.06 -2.20 5.51
CA ASN A 47 -4.66 -3.40 6.08
C ASN A 47 -6.12 -3.50 5.65
N MET A 48 -6.45 -4.54 4.90
CA MET A 48 -7.77 -4.72 4.31
C MET A 48 -8.65 -5.72 5.06
N GLU A 49 -8.36 -5.97 6.33
CA GLU A 49 -9.09 -7.00 7.09
C GLU A 49 -10.60 -6.76 7.18
N ASN A 50 -11.05 -5.52 7.12
CA ASN A 50 -12.47 -5.18 7.19
C ASN A 50 -13.14 -5.08 5.81
N ILE A 51 -12.38 -5.17 4.74
CA ILE A 51 -12.87 -5.00 3.37
C ILE A 51 -13.37 -6.35 2.86
N ALA A 52 -14.68 -6.45 2.68
CA ALA A 52 -15.30 -7.67 2.16
C ALA A 52 -15.48 -7.66 0.64
N THR A 53 -15.52 -6.47 0.02
CA THR A 53 -15.74 -6.33 -1.43
C THR A 53 -14.87 -5.24 -2.00
N ILE A 54 -14.53 -5.39 -3.28
CA ILE A 54 -13.82 -4.38 -4.06
C ILE A 54 -14.34 -4.46 -5.49
N ASP A 55 -14.59 -3.31 -6.13
CA ASP A 55 -14.98 -3.30 -7.54
C ASP A 55 -13.81 -2.90 -8.43
N ASP A 56 -14.03 -2.94 -9.75
CA ASP A 56 -12.98 -2.65 -10.72
C ASP A 56 -12.40 -1.25 -10.55
N GLY A 57 -13.26 -0.26 -10.38
CA GLY A 57 -12.81 1.13 -10.20
C GLY A 57 -12.01 1.33 -8.92
N GLY A 58 -12.45 0.68 -7.83
CA GLY A 58 -11.71 0.72 -6.57
C GLY A 58 -10.35 0.05 -6.68
N ALA A 59 -10.30 -1.11 -7.32
CA ALA A 59 -9.05 -1.85 -7.50
C ALA A 59 -8.05 -1.07 -8.35
N GLU A 60 -8.51 -0.50 -9.46
CA GLU A 60 -7.65 0.30 -10.32
C GLU A 60 -7.08 1.52 -9.62
N GLN A 61 -7.93 2.21 -8.86
CA GLN A 61 -7.50 3.39 -8.14
C GLN A 61 -6.49 3.04 -7.05
N LEU A 62 -6.71 1.94 -6.34
CA LEU A 62 -5.79 1.48 -5.32
C LEU A 62 -4.42 1.17 -5.93
N LEU A 63 -4.41 0.53 -7.09
CA LEU A 63 -3.17 0.24 -7.80
C LEU A 63 -2.45 1.51 -8.23
N GLN A 64 -3.17 2.50 -8.72
CA GLN A 64 -2.59 3.79 -9.08
C GLN A 64 -1.98 4.50 -7.89
N ILE A 65 -2.66 4.43 -6.73
CA ILE A 65 -2.13 5.01 -5.50
C ILE A 65 -0.81 4.33 -5.12
N GLN A 66 -0.76 3.01 -5.21
CA GLN A 66 0.47 2.27 -4.95
C GLN A 66 1.60 2.74 -5.86
N GLN A 67 1.32 2.90 -7.15
CA GLN A 67 2.32 3.36 -8.12
C GLN A 67 2.82 4.76 -7.79
N GLU A 68 1.95 5.65 -7.34
CA GLU A 68 2.36 7.00 -6.94
C GLU A 68 3.27 6.99 -5.72
N PHE A 69 3.02 6.08 -4.77
CA PHE A 69 3.93 5.92 -3.63
C PHE A 69 5.33 5.52 -4.11
N TYR A 70 5.42 4.54 -5.00
CA TYR A 70 6.72 4.09 -5.50
C TYR A 70 7.42 5.16 -6.33
N GLN A 71 6.69 5.99 -7.06
CA GLN A 71 7.27 7.12 -7.77
C GLN A 71 7.90 8.14 -6.82
N GLU A 72 7.39 8.24 -5.60
CA GLU A 72 7.90 9.15 -4.57
C GLU A 72 8.89 8.45 -3.63
N ASN A 73 9.43 7.30 -4.04
CA ASN A 73 10.37 6.52 -3.24
C ASN A 73 9.81 6.07 -1.89
N ALA A 74 8.53 5.78 -1.86
CA ALA A 74 7.84 5.26 -0.68
C ALA A 74 7.23 3.91 -1.00
N SER A 75 6.96 3.11 0.05
CA SER A 75 6.34 1.81 -0.10
C SER A 75 4.85 1.86 0.22
N PHE A 76 4.07 1.10 -0.51
CA PHE A 76 2.65 0.91 -0.26
C PHE A 76 2.37 -0.59 -0.39
N VAL A 77 2.12 -1.24 0.74
CA VAL A 77 1.96 -2.70 0.78
C VAL A 77 0.59 -3.03 1.34
N VAL A 78 -0.12 -3.89 0.63
CA VAL A 78 -1.47 -4.33 1.00
C VAL A 78 -1.36 -5.63 1.80
N CYS A 79 -2.14 -5.77 2.86
CA CYS A 79 -2.13 -6.99 3.66
C CYS A 79 -3.53 -7.37 4.15
N CYS A 80 -3.63 -8.59 4.66
CA CYS A 80 -4.83 -9.10 5.34
C CYS A 80 -6.07 -9.11 4.45
N LEU A 81 -5.91 -9.48 3.18
CA LEU A 81 -7.05 -9.57 2.26
C LEU A 81 -8.01 -10.66 2.72
N GLN A 82 -9.31 -10.36 2.73
CA GLN A 82 -10.32 -11.38 2.87
C GLN A 82 -10.36 -12.23 1.61
N LYS A 83 -10.76 -13.47 1.77
CA LYS A 83 -10.74 -14.42 0.66
C LYS A 83 -11.51 -13.96 -0.58
N PRO A 84 -12.73 -13.39 -0.47
CA PRO A 84 -13.44 -12.90 -1.66
C PRO A 84 -12.69 -11.79 -2.39
N VAL A 85 -12.01 -10.91 -1.66
CA VAL A 85 -11.22 -9.84 -2.27
C VAL A 85 -9.99 -10.40 -2.96
N GLU A 86 -9.32 -11.34 -2.31
CA GLU A 86 -8.15 -12.01 -2.89
C GLU A 86 -8.53 -12.73 -4.20
N GLU A 87 -9.64 -13.46 -4.19
CA GLU A 87 -10.12 -14.16 -5.37
C GLU A 87 -10.48 -13.19 -6.50
N TYR A 88 -11.14 -12.08 -6.15
CA TYR A 88 -11.48 -11.05 -7.13
C TYR A 88 -10.21 -10.50 -7.80
N LEU A 89 -9.23 -10.11 -7.01
CA LEU A 89 -7.99 -9.55 -7.54
C LEU A 89 -7.19 -10.58 -8.35
N SER A 90 -7.20 -11.82 -7.93
CA SER A 90 -6.55 -12.90 -8.66
C SER A 90 -7.20 -13.11 -10.03
N ASN A 91 -8.51 -13.13 -10.08
CA ASN A 91 -9.26 -13.30 -11.34
C ASN A 91 -9.06 -12.12 -12.29
N ALA A 92 -8.85 -10.92 -11.73
CA ALA A 92 -8.60 -9.72 -12.52
C ALA A 92 -7.11 -9.57 -12.89
N GLU A 93 -6.27 -10.51 -12.48
CA GLU A 93 -4.81 -10.50 -12.70
C GLU A 93 -4.11 -9.31 -12.04
N LEU A 94 -4.68 -8.80 -10.95
CA LEU A 94 -4.13 -7.66 -10.22
C LEU A 94 -3.41 -8.05 -8.93
N LEU A 95 -3.66 -9.25 -8.41
CA LEU A 95 -3.17 -9.64 -7.09
C LEU A 95 -1.65 -9.54 -6.97
N GLU A 96 -0.92 -10.02 -7.97
CA GLU A 96 0.54 -10.00 -7.96
C GLU A 96 1.10 -8.57 -7.96
N LEU A 97 0.36 -7.65 -8.58
CA LEU A 97 0.81 -6.26 -8.68
C LEU A 97 0.79 -5.54 -7.33
N PHE A 98 -0.06 -6.00 -6.41
CA PHE A 98 -0.17 -5.38 -5.08
C PHE A 98 0.88 -5.88 -4.09
N ASN A 99 1.59 -6.96 -4.37
CA ASN A 99 2.50 -7.60 -3.41
C ASN A 99 1.82 -7.87 -2.08
N ALA A 100 0.55 -8.33 -2.13
CA ALA A 100 -0.25 -8.54 -0.94
C ALA A 100 0.35 -9.62 -0.04
N THR A 101 0.33 -9.35 1.27
CA THR A 101 0.80 -10.32 2.26
C THR A 101 -0.34 -10.77 3.16
N PRO A 102 -0.24 -11.96 3.77
CA PRO A 102 -1.28 -12.44 4.69
C PRO A 102 -1.38 -11.64 5.98
N THR A 103 -0.28 -11.05 6.45
CA THR A 103 -0.22 -10.39 7.76
C THR A 103 0.46 -9.03 7.67
N GLU A 104 0.22 -8.18 8.67
CA GLU A 104 0.91 -6.90 8.80
C GLU A 104 2.40 -7.09 9.00
N SER A 105 2.79 -8.13 9.74
CA SER A 105 4.19 -8.44 10.01
C SER A 105 4.97 -8.67 8.72
N GLU A 106 4.40 -9.46 7.82
CA GLU A 106 5.01 -9.71 6.52
C GLU A 106 5.03 -8.47 5.64
N ALA A 107 3.98 -7.64 5.74
CA ALA A 107 3.96 -6.36 5.02
C ALA A 107 5.09 -5.45 5.49
N TRP A 108 5.34 -5.42 6.80
CA TRP A 108 6.44 -4.66 7.36
C TRP A 108 7.79 -5.15 6.86
N ASP A 109 7.95 -6.46 6.75
CA ASP A 109 9.18 -7.04 6.20
C ASP A 109 9.44 -6.53 4.78
N ILE A 110 8.39 -6.42 3.96
CA ILE A 110 8.51 -5.88 2.60
C ILE A 110 8.93 -4.41 2.64
N VAL A 111 8.32 -3.61 3.51
CA VAL A 111 8.67 -2.19 3.65
C VAL A 111 10.15 -2.05 4.02
N GLN A 112 10.63 -2.83 4.99
CA GLN A 112 12.02 -2.80 5.39
C GLN A 112 12.95 -3.20 4.25
N MET A 113 12.60 -4.25 3.54
CA MET A 113 13.41 -4.72 2.43
C MET A 113 13.51 -3.67 1.33
N GLU A 114 12.40 -3.02 1.01
CA GLU A 114 12.39 -1.98 -0.02
C GLU A 114 13.17 -0.75 0.41
N GLU A 115 13.11 -0.38 1.67
CA GLU A 115 13.94 0.72 2.19
C GLU A 115 15.42 0.39 2.10
N MET A 116 15.80 -0.83 2.45
CA MET A 116 17.19 -1.28 2.32
C MET A 116 17.65 -1.25 0.88
N GLU A 117 16.81 -1.69 -0.04
CA GLU A 117 17.13 -1.63 -1.47
C GLU A 117 17.37 -0.20 -1.94
N ARG A 118 16.54 0.73 -1.49
CA ARG A 118 16.72 2.15 -1.84
C ARG A 118 18.03 2.70 -1.29
N GLU A 119 18.37 2.34 -0.05
CA GLU A 119 19.64 2.76 0.57
C GLU A 119 20.85 2.15 -0.15
N LEU A 120 20.75 0.89 -0.57
CA LEU A 120 21.82 0.23 -1.31
C LEU A 120 22.03 0.86 -2.68
N MET A 121 20.95 1.25 -3.35
CA MET A 121 21.06 1.91 -4.63
C MET A 121 21.74 3.27 -4.51
N ASP A 122 21.41 4.03 -3.47
CA ASP A 122 22.08 5.28 -3.19
C ASP A 122 23.56 5.06 -2.90
N GLY A 123 23.87 4.00 -2.14
CA GLY A 123 25.24 3.63 -1.83
C GLY A 123 26.03 3.22 -3.06
N GLU A 124 25.40 2.49 -3.97
CA GLU A 124 26.02 2.08 -5.22
C GLU A 124 26.35 3.29 -6.10
N ASP A 125 25.41 4.23 -6.20
CA ASP A 125 25.63 5.46 -6.93
C ASP A 125 26.82 6.23 -6.35
N TRP A 126 26.90 6.26 -5.04
CA TRP A 126 27.97 6.93 -4.35
C TRP A 126 29.34 6.25 -4.63
N GLU A 127 29.36 4.93 -4.61
CA GLU A 127 30.57 4.16 -4.93
C GLU A 127 31.03 4.36 -6.35
N GLU A 128 30.11 4.40 -7.27
CA GLU A 128 30.45 4.62 -8.69
C GLU A 128 31.08 5.97 -8.92
N SER A 129 30.78 6.94 -8.10
CA SER A 129 31.33 8.29 -8.24
C SER A 129 32.80 8.36 -7.83
N GLU A 130 33.29 7.35 -7.21
CA GLU A 130 34.71 7.26 -6.85
C GLU A 130 35.56 6.79 -8.01
#